data_f7bc2de7d9ab17902550288d4ecb3d8d
#
_entry.id   f7bc2de7d9ab17902550288d4ecb3d8d
#
_cell.length_a   1.000
_cell.length_b   1.000
_cell.length_c   1.000
_cell.angle_alpha   90.00
_cell.angle_beta   90.00
_cell.angle_gamma   90.00
#
_symmetry.space_group_name_H-M   'P 1'
#
loop_
_entity.id
_entity.type
_entity.pdbx_description
1 polymer ?
#
loop_
_entity_poly.entity_id
_entity_poly.type
_entity_poly.pdbx_seq_one_letter_code
_entity_poly.pdbx_strand_id
1 'polypeptide(L)'
;DSDNFFISKEGKTNLKKELFETIDSLEKGQNDVLCRFPLRVKWLKQNIPSLEKKIINYECSELNQYLSLINAKYVTMVFPTAHINSPASMYGHTFLRVSSDKDTALISNAINYAAKTNDTNGLVFAYKGLFGEYEGRYSILPYYEKIKEYNSLEQRDIWEYDLDLNEEEVNRLVLHTFELKDSYSGYFFFKENCS
;
A
#
# COMPACT_ATOMS: atom_id res chain seq x y z
N ASP A 1 -14.17 -3.73 3.75
CA ASP A 1 -13.07 -2.79 4.01
C ASP A 1 -12.82 -2.66 5.50
N SER A 2 -11.56 -2.58 5.86
CA SER A 2 -11.11 -2.45 7.25
C SER A 2 -11.52 -1.12 7.86
N ASP A 3 -12.05 -1.16 9.09
CA ASP A 3 -12.30 0.06 9.87
C ASP A 3 -10.99 0.66 10.41
N ASN A 4 -9.89 -0.08 10.33
CA ASN A 4 -8.59 0.36 10.83
C ASN A 4 -8.01 1.58 10.10
N PHE A 5 -8.46 1.91 8.89
CA PHE A 5 -8.04 3.10 8.17
C PHE A 5 -8.67 4.39 8.67
N PHE A 6 -9.64 4.30 9.57
CA PHE A 6 -10.39 5.44 10.08
C PHE A 6 -10.12 5.68 11.56
N ILE A 7 -10.17 6.95 11.97
CA ILE A 7 -10.17 7.38 13.37
C ILE A 7 -11.58 7.34 13.92
N SER A 8 -12.52 7.87 13.15
CA SER A 8 -13.95 7.84 13.48
C SER A 8 -14.53 6.45 13.22
N LYS A 9 -15.36 5.97 14.14
CA LYS A 9 -16.17 4.75 13.93
C LYS A 9 -17.10 4.85 12.72
N GLU A 10 -17.47 6.06 12.32
CA GLU A 10 -18.29 6.34 11.15
C GLU A 10 -17.47 6.84 9.95
N GLY A 11 -16.14 6.88 10.06
CA GLY A 11 -15.23 7.50 9.08
C GLY A 11 -15.42 6.96 7.67
N LYS A 12 -15.73 5.68 7.53
CA LYS A 12 -15.99 5.01 6.26
C LYS A 12 -17.17 5.62 5.47
N THR A 13 -18.20 6.08 6.16
CA THR A 13 -19.44 6.62 5.56
C THR A 13 -19.61 8.13 5.77
N ASN A 14 -18.86 8.70 6.69
CA ASN A 14 -18.94 10.12 7.06
C ASN A 14 -17.55 10.76 7.09
N LEU A 15 -17.09 11.18 5.90
CA LEU A 15 -15.77 11.81 5.73
C LEU A 15 -15.61 13.09 6.54
N LYS A 16 -16.70 13.84 6.76
CA LYS A 16 -16.67 15.06 7.59
C LYS A 16 -16.38 14.73 9.04
N LYS A 17 -17.00 13.68 9.59
CA LYS A 17 -16.75 13.23 10.95
C LYS A 17 -15.33 12.68 11.10
N GLU A 18 -14.83 11.91 10.12
CA GLU A 18 -13.45 11.46 10.07
C GLU A 18 -12.46 12.63 10.13
N LEU A 19 -12.68 13.67 9.33
CA LEU A 19 -11.83 14.85 9.31
C LEU A 19 -11.80 15.54 10.68
N PHE A 20 -12.97 15.77 11.30
CA PHE A 20 -13.05 16.44 12.60
C PHE A 20 -12.44 15.61 13.73
N GLU A 21 -12.69 14.31 13.79
CA GLU A 21 -12.11 13.43 14.80
C GLU A 21 -10.58 13.28 14.62
N THR A 22 -10.09 13.30 13.38
CA THR A 22 -8.64 13.33 13.11
C THR A 22 -8.02 14.64 13.64
N ILE A 23 -8.61 15.80 13.36
CA ILE A 23 -8.10 17.09 13.84
C ILE A 23 -8.13 17.14 15.38
N ASP A 24 -9.23 16.76 15.99
CA ASP A 24 -9.39 16.73 17.45
C ASP A 24 -8.35 15.83 18.14
N SER A 25 -8.11 14.65 17.56
CA SER A 25 -7.08 13.71 18.04
C SER A 25 -5.66 14.30 17.97
N LEU A 26 -5.35 15.01 16.87
CA LEU A 26 -4.06 15.68 16.72
C LEU A 26 -3.91 16.86 17.70
N GLU A 27 -4.95 17.67 17.91
CA GLU A 27 -4.94 18.78 18.87
C GLU A 27 -4.82 18.29 20.32
N LYS A 28 -5.31 17.10 20.63
CA LYS A 28 -5.16 16.44 21.95
C LYS A 28 -3.80 15.75 22.13
N GLY A 29 -2.94 15.79 21.13
CA GLY A 29 -1.59 15.19 21.18
C GLY A 29 -1.60 13.67 21.16
N GLN A 30 -2.56 13.05 20.47
CA GLN A 30 -2.56 11.60 20.28
C GLN A 30 -1.49 11.20 19.25
N ASN A 31 -0.31 10.84 19.76
CA ASN A 31 0.87 10.53 18.95
C ASN A 31 0.66 9.35 18.00
N ASP A 32 -0.21 8.42 18.35
CA ASP A 32 -0.58 7.29 17.51
C ASP A 32 -1.22 7.73 16.18
N VAL A 33 -2.11 8.71 16.20
CA VAL A 33 -2.71 9.30 14.99
C VAL A 33 -1.67 10.00 14.13
N LEU A 34 -0.78 10.76 14.77
CA LEU A 34 0.31 11.46 14.12
C LEU A 34 1.24 10.50 13.35
N CYS A 35 1.62 9.39 13.99
CA CYS A 35 2.56 8.44 13.44
C CYS A 35 1.94 7.47 12.43
N ARG A 36 0.67 7.13 12.63
CA ARG A 36 -0.05 6.18 11.79
C ARG A 36 -0.47 6.77 10.45
N PHE A 37 -0.80 8.07 10.42
CA PHE A 37 -1.32 8.74 9.23
C PHE A 37 -0.44 9.93 8.79
N PRO A 38 0.85 9.72 8.47
CA PRO A 38 1.79 10.79 8.19
C PRO A 38 1.43 11.61 6.95
N LEU A 39 0.87 11.00 5.90
CA LEU A 39 0.44 11.71 4.70
C LEU A 39 -0.80 12.56 4.97
N ARG A 40 -1.77 12.03 5.71
CA ARG A 40 -2.97 12.74 6.15
C ARG A 40 -2.60 13.95 7.01
N VAL A 41 -1.69 13.77 7.96
CA VAL A 41 -1.16 14.87 8.82
C VAL A 41 -0.42 15.91 7.99
N LYS A 42 0.43 15.49 7.04
CA LYS A 42 1.11 16.40 6.11
C LYS A 42 0.09 17.26 5.35
N TRP A 43 -0.94 16.63 4.79
CA TRP A 43 -2.00 17.32 4.06
C TRP A 43 -2.78 18.30 4.97
N LEU A 44 -3.12 17.91 6.19
CA LEU A 44 -3.82 18.76 7.15
C LEU A 44 -2.99 19.99 7.52
N LYS A 45 -1.69 19.83 7.79
CA LYS A 45 -0.78 20.96 8.07
C LYS A 45 -0.71 21.97 6.91
N GLN A 46 -0.68 21.47 5.67
CA GLN A 46 -0.65 22.32 4.47
C GLN A 46 -1.95 23.14 4.28
N ASN A 47 -3.11 22.53 4.61
CA ASN A 47 -4.41 23.17 4.41
C ASN A 47 -4.95 23.92 5.63
N ILE A 48 -4.44 23.64 6.83
CA ILE A 48 -4.82 24.26 8.09
C ILE A 48 -3.55 24.74 8.84
N PRO A 49 -2.96 25.90 8.47
CA PRO A 49 -1.70 26.36 9.05
C PRO A 49 -1.76 26.58 10.58
N SER A 50 -2.94 26.85 11.14
CA SER A 50 -3.13 26.97 12.60
C SER A 50 -2.91 25.64 13.33
N LEU A 51 -3.11 24.51 12.67
CA LEU A 51 -2.95 23.17 13.24
C LEU A 51 -1.46 22.83 13.43
N GLU A 52 -0.59 23.31 12.54
CA GLU A 52 0.85 23.08 12.65
C GLU A 52 1.45 23.57 13.97
N LYS A 53 0.94 24.71 14.48
CA LYS A 53 1.38 25.29 15.75
C LYS A 53 0.88 24.53 16.99
N LYS A 54 -0.16 23.71 16.83
CA LYS A 54 -0.79 22.96 17.92
C LYS A 54 -0.26 21.52 18.01
N ILE A 55 0.21 20.96 16.90
CA ILE A 55 0.75 19.60 16.87
C ILE A 55 2.15 19.61 17.48
N ILE A 56 2.31 18.85 18.56
CA ILE A 56 3.62 18.60 19.18
C ILE A 56 4.41 17.67 18.25
N ASN A 57 5.64 18.06 17.91
CA ASN A 57 6.54 17.17 17.17
C ASN A 57 6.86 15.94 18.02
N TYR A 58 6.50 14.80 17.50
CA TYR A 58 6.76 13.49 18.12
C TYR A 58 7.60 12.65 17.17
N GLU A 59 8.56 11.91 17.72
CA GLU A 59 9.40 11.01 16.93
C GLU A 59 8.68 9.69 16.67
N CYS A 60 8.33 9.46 15.41
CA CYS A 60 7.66 8.25 14.95
C CYS A 60 8.67 7.19 14.54
N SER A 61 9.20 6.43 15.49
CA SER A 61 10.29 5.46 15.28
C SER A 61 9.98 4.43 14.20
N GLU A 62 8.77 3.89 14.19
CA GLU A 62 8.34 2.91 13.18
C GLU A 62 8.28 3.51 11.77
N LEU A 63 7.74 4.72 11.62
CA LEU A 63 7.74 5.45 10.34
C LEU A 63 9.16 5.74 9.88
N ASN A 64 10.03 6.21 10.77
CA ASN A 64 11.42 6.50 10.43
C ASN A 64 12.17 5.24 9.99
N GLN A 65 11.97 4.13 10.68
CA GLN A 65 12.53 2.84 10.29
C GLN A 65 12.02 2.39 8.91
N TYR A 66 10.72 2.49 8.68
CA TYR A 66 10.10 2.17 7.40
C TYR A 66 10.68 3.00 6.25
N LEU A 67 10.77 4.32 6.41
CA LEU A 67 11.32 5.22 5.39
C LEU A 67 12.80 4.93 5.12
N SER A 68 13.60 4.62 6.16
CA SER A 68 15.00 4.27 5.99
C SER A 68 15.23 2.95 5.27
N LEU A 69 14.35 1.96 5.51
CA LEU A 69 14.41 0.66 4.82
C LEU A 69 14.03 0.75 3.35
N ILE A 70 13.02 1.55 3.02
CA ILE A 70 12.55 1.69 1.65
C ILE A 70 13.45 2.63 0.86
N ASN A 71 13.85 3.76 1.44
CA ASN A 71 14.73 4.76 0.85
C ASN A 71 14.46 5.01 -0.65
N ALA A 72 13.18 5.20 -1.00
CA ALA A 72 12.73 5.28 -2.38
C ALA A 72 13.01 6.64 -3.01
N LYS A 73 13.58 6.64 -4.20
CA LYS A 73 13.72 7.80 -5.10
C LYS A 73 13.07 7.58 -6.45
N TYR A 74 12.92 6.32 -6.86
CA TYR A 74 12.38 5.91 -8.14
C TYR A 74 11.27 4.90 -7.94
N VAL A 75 10.29 4.96 -8.83
CA VAL A 75 9.17 4.03 -8.88
C VAL A 75 9.07 3.46 -10.28
N THR A 76 8.99 2.15 -10.36
CA THR A 76 8.81 1.41 -11.61
C THR A 76 7.54 0.58 -11.48
N MET A 77 6.65 0.68 -12.44
CA MET A 77 5.50 -0.21 -12.55
C MET A 77 5.95 -1.53 -13.16
N VAL A 78 5.65 -2.62 -12.51
CA VAL A 78 6.05 -3.97 -12.91
C VAL A 78 4.82 -4.78 -13.26
N PHE A 79 4.84 -5.37 -14.44
CA PHE A 79 3.74 -6.14 -15.00
C PHE A 79 4.23 -7.53 -15.47
N PRO A 80 4.13 -8.57 -14.63
CA PRO A 80 4.28 -9.96 -15.06
C PRO A 80 3.12 -10.36 -15.96
N THR A 81 3.41 -10.98 -17.09
CA THR A 81 2.39 -11.42 -18.05
C THR A 81 1.42 -12.44 -17.43
N ALA A 82 0.27 -12.60 -18.06
CA ALA A 82 -0.76 -13.55 -17.62
C ALA A 82 -0.23 -14.98 -17.53
N HIS A 83 -0.66 -15.72 -16.51
CA HIS A 83 -0.32 -17.13 -16.31
C HIS A 83 -1.60 -17.96 -16.18
N ILE A 84 -1.86 -18.80 -17.17
CA ILE A 84 -3.15 -19.50 -17.34
C ILE A 84 -3.40 -20.57 -16.26
N ASN A 85 -2.35 -21.06 -15.59
CA ASN A 85 -2.45 -22.18 -14.65
C ASN A 85 -3.05 -21.80 -13.28
N SER A 86 -3.32 -20.52 -13.02
CA SER A 86 -3.92 -20.06 -11.77
C SER A 86 -4.98 -19.00 -12.03
N PRO A 87 -6.19 -19.14 -11.48
CA PRO A 87 -7.24 -18.11 -11.61
C PRO A 87 -6.82 -16.73 -11.12
N ALA A 88 -5.98 -16.65 -10.10
CA ALA A 88 -5.50 -15.38 -9.54
C ALA A 88 -4.49 -14.67 -10.43
N SER A 89 -3.73 -15.40 -11.25
CA SER A 89 -2.72 -14.85 -12.16
C SER A 89 -3.11 -14.89 -13.64
N MET A 90 -4.32 -15.37 -13.94
CA MET A 90 -4.82 -15.52 -15.30
C MET A 90 -4.93 -14.18 -16.05
N TYR A 91 -5.15 -13.08 -15.34
CA TYR A 91 -5.26 -11.73 -15.90
C TYR A 91 -3.96 -10.92 -15.82
N GLY A 92 -2.88 -11.52 -15.36
CA GLY A 92 -1.65 -10.80 -15.04
C GLY A 92 -1.63 -10.31 -13.60
N HIS A 93 -0.61 -9.54 -13.28
CA HIS A 93 -0.46 -8.91 -11.99
C HIS A 93 0.24 -7.57 -12.18
N THR A 94 -0.08 -6.59 -11.36
CA THR A 94 0.62 -5.30 -11.37
C THR A 94 1.08 -4.97 -9.97
N PHE A 95 2.32 -4.54 -9.84
CA PHE A 95 2.86 -4.05 -8.58
C PHE A 95 3.92 -2.98 -8.84
N LEU A 96 4.35 -2.29 -7.80
CA LEU A 96 5.34 -1.23 -7.91
C LEU A 96 6.67 -1.69 -7.34
N ARG A 97 7.75 -1.47 -8.07
CA ARG A 97 9.11 -1.53 -7.55
C ARG A 97 9.53 -0.14 -7.10
N VAL A 98 10.04 -0.02 -5.89
CA VAL A 98 10.56 1.22 -5.33
C VAL A 98 12.04 1.04 -5.02
N SER A 99 12.88 1.97 -5.45
CA SER A 99 14.34 1.87 -5.32
C SER A 99 14.99 3.21 -4.99
N SER A 100 16.16 3.14 -4.37
CA SER A 100 17.01 4.32 -4.14
C SER A 100 17.86 4.69 -5.36
N ASP A 101 18.05 3.74 -6.29
CA ASP A 101 18.81 3.88 -7.51
C ASP A 101 18.12 3.09 -8.63
N LYS A 102 18.20 3.58 -9.88
CA LYS A 102 17.60 2.92 -11.06
C LYS A 102 18.28 1.59 -11.39
N ASP A 103 19.58 1.51 -11.18
CA ASP A 103 20.40 0.37 -11.62
C ASP A 103 20.42 -0.81 -10.62
N THR A 104 19.85 -0.66 -9.43
CA THR A 104 19.90 -1.67 -8.36
C THR A 104 18.56 -2.39 -8.15
N ALA A 105 18.02 -2.96 -9.23
CA ALA A 105 16.70 -3.60 -9.22
C ALA A 105 16.56 -4.68 -8.13
N LEU A 106 17.52 -5.62 -8.03
CA LEU A 106 17.40 -6.78 -7.15
C LEU A 106 17.38 -6.48 -5.65
N ILE A 107 17.98 -5.36 -5.22
CA ILE A 107 17.97 -4.92 -3.81
C ILE A 107 16.84 -3.94 -3.49
N SER A 108 15.98 -3.67 -4.45
CA SER A 108 14.81 -2.81 -4.29
C SER A 108 13.65 -3.50 -3.59
N ASN A 109 12.63 -2.75 -3.24
CA ASN A 109 11.43 -3.27 -2.61
C ASN A 109 10.25 -3.30 -3.61
N ALA A 110 9.39 -4.29 -3.48
CA ALA A 110 8.13 -4.38 -4.19
C ALA A 110 6.98 -3.99 -3.26
N ILE A 111 6.16 -3.03 -3.67
CA ILE A 111 4.87 -2.71 -3.07
C ILE A 111 3.83 -3.52 -3.83
N ASN A 112 3.27 -4.50 -3.16
CA ASN A 112 2.37 -5.48 -3.74
C ASN A 112 1.01 -5.45 -3.06
N TYR A 113 -0.08 -5.50 -3.85
CA TYR A 113 -1.43 -5.68 -3.35
C TYR A 113 -1.93 -7.06 -3.77
N ALA A 114 -2.37 -7.87 -2.83
CA ALA A 114 -2.79 -9.23 -3.12
C ALA A 114 -3.86 -9.73 -2.13
N ALA A 115 -4.60 -10.74 -2.56
CA ALA A 115 -5.52 -11.46 -1.69
C ALA A 115 -4.77 -12.27 -0.63
N LYS A 116 -5.17 -12.13 0.63
CA LYS A 116 -4.71 -13.01 1.71
C LYS A 116 -5.55 -14.28 1.70
N THR A 117 -4.97 -15.41 1.30
CA THR A 117 -5.68 -16.69 1.24
C THR A 117 -4.78 -17.85 1.64
N ASN A 118 -5.40 -18.87 2.24
CA ASN A 118 -4.80 -20.17 2.52
C ASN A 118 -5.65 -21.29 1.89
N ASP A 119 -6.63 -20.96 1.05
CA ASP A 119 -7.53 -21.95 0.44
C ASP A 119 -6.77 -22.76 -0.62
N THR A 120 -6.78 -24.08 -0.48
CA THR A 120 -6.17 -25.03 -1.43
C THR A 120 -7.20 -25.63 -2.39
N ASN A 121 -8.49 -25.52 -2.09
CA ASN A 121 -9.56 -25.99 -2.94
C ASN A 121 -9.89 -24.95 -4.02
N GLY A 122 -9.65 -25.29 -5.28
CA GLY A 122 -9.84 -24.38 -6.41
C GLY A 122 -11.27 -23.84 -6.59
N LEU A 123 -12.30 -24.61 -6.25
CA LEU A 123 -13.69 -24.16 -6.34
C LEU A 123 -14.02 -23.15 -5.24
N VAL A 124 -13.58 -23.41 -4.02
CA VAL A 124 -13.73 -22.48 -2.89
C VAL A 124 -12.95 -21.19 -3.17
N PHE A 125 -11.74 -21.32 -3.68
CA PHE A 125 -10.91 -20.20 -4.08
C PHE A 125 -11.57 -19.32 -5.14
N ALA A 126 -12.12 -19.95 -6.20
CA ALA A 126 -12.83 -19.23 -7.25
C ALA A 126 -14.09 -18.55 -6.72
N TYR A 127 -14.91 -19.23 -5.93
CA TYR A 127 -16.12 -18.67 -5.34
C TYR A 127 -15.80 -17.43 -4.49
N LYS A 128 -14.92 -17.55 -3.51
CA LYS A 128 -14.54 -16.44 -2.63
C LYS A 128 -13.92 -15.25 -3.38
N GLY A 129 -13.10 -15.52 -4.40
CA GLY A 129 -12.52 -14.49 -5.24
C GLY A 129 -13.53 -13.75 -6.12
N LEU A 130 -14.58 -14.45 -6.58
CA LEU A 130 -15.67 -13.83 -7.34
C LEU A 130 -16.54 -12.92 -6.48
N PHE A 131 -16.80 -13.32 -5.24
CA PHE A 131 -17.71 -12.60 -4.32
C PHE A 131 -16.99 -11.64 -3.38
N GLY A 132 -15.66 -11.52 -3.47
CA GLY A 132 -14.88 -10.55 -2.67
C GLY A 132 -14.74 -10.93 -1.20
N GLU A 133 -14.75 -12.22 -0.90
CA GLU A 133 -14.61 -12.72 0.48
C GLU A 133 -13.16 -12.76 0.98
N TYR A 134 -12.19 -12.46 0.10
CA TYR A 134 -10.79 -12.33 0.49
C TYR A 134 -10.45 -10.92 0.95
N GLU A 135 -9.54 -10.83 1.90
CA GLU A 135 -8.92 -9.58 2.28
C GLU A 135 -7.79 -9.25 1.29
N GLY A 136 -7.94 -8.16 0.54
CA GLY A 136 -6.85 -7.56 -0.22
C GLY A 136 -5.98 -6.70 0.69
N ARG A 137 -4.68 -6.98 0.72
CA ARG A 137 -3.73 -6.28 1.59
C ARG A 137 -2.52 -5.81 0.81
N TYR A 138 -2.02 -4.63 1.20
CA TYR A 138 -0.72 -4.17 0.77
C TYR A 138 0.38 -4.86 1.56
N SER A 139 1.44 -5.22 0.86
CA SER A 139 2.65 -5.78 1.45
C SER A 139 3.88 -5.17 0.80
N ILE A 140 4.96 -5.05 1.57
CA ILE A 140 6.26 -4.66 1.06
C ILE A 140 7.20 -5.83 1.28
N LEU A 141 7.87 -6.22 0.22
CA LEU A 141 8.78 -7.35 0.23
C LEU A 141 9.96 -7.07 -0.71
N PRO A 142 11.08 -7.77 -0.53
CA PRO A 142 12.22 -7.65 -1.43
C PRO A 142 11.82 -8.01 -2.87
N TYR A 143 12.21 -7.17 -3.83
CA TYR A 143 11.85 -7.36 -5.23
C TYR A 143 12.35 -8.69 -5.81
N TYR A 144 13.53 -9.14 -5.38
CA TYR A 144 14.10 -10.42 -5.83
C TYR A 144 13.18 -11.63 -5.53
N GLU A 145 12.37 -11.57 -4.46
CA GLU A 145 11.41 -12.63 -4.14
C GLU A 145 10.32 -12.73 -5.21
N LYS A 146 9.83 -11.58 -5.67
CA LYS A 146 8.86 -11.52 -6.76
C LYS A 146 9.47 -12.00 -8.09
N ILE A 147 10.67 -11.58 -8.40
CA ILE A 147 11.38 -12.06 -9.59
C ILE A 147 11.55 -13.59 -9.55
N LYS A 148 11.91 -14.14 -8.41
CA LYS A 148 12.06 -15.59 -8.24
C LYS A 148 10.71 -16.31 -8.44
N GLU A 149 9.63 -15.78 -7.90
CA GLU A 149 8.28 -16.31 -8.07
C GLU A 149 7.90 -16.37 -9.56
N TYR A 150 8.05 -15.27 -10.29
CA TYR A 150 7.59 -15.19 -11.67
C TYR A 150 8.52 -15.87 -12.68
N ASN A 151 9.84 -15.70 -12.55
CA ASN A 151 10.78 -16.29 -13.50
C ASN A 151 11.03 -17.78 -13.26
N SER A 152 11.22 -18.18 -11.99
CA SER A 152 11.67 -19.56 -11.69
C SER A 152 10.52 -20.54 -11.52
N LEU A 153 9.37 -20.09 -11.01
CA LEU A 153 8.23 -20.95 -10.72
C LEU A 153 7.16 -20.89 -11.81
N GLU A 154 6.89 -19.70 -12.36
CA GLU A 154 5.78 -19.48 -13.30
C GLU A 154 6.23 -19.26 -14.74
N GLN A 155 7.51 -19.02 -15.00
CA GLN A 155 8.08 -18.78 -16.35
C GLN A 155 7.35 -17.65 -17.09
N ARG A 156 7.13 -16.54 -16.42
CA ARG A 156 6.41 -15.36 -16.96
C ARG A 156 7.41 -14.32 -17.44
N ASP A 157 7.08 -13.66 -18.52
CA ASP A 157 7.77 -12.42 -18.92
C ASP A 157 7.38 -11.29 -17.96
N ILE A 158 8.35 -10.43 -17.64
CA ILE A 158 8.15 -9.29 -16.76
C ILE A 158 8.46 -8.03 -17.55
N TRP A 159 7.49 -7.13 -17.58
CA TRP A 159 7.62 -5.81 -18.19
C TRP A 159 7.76 -4.76 -17.10
N GLU A 160 8.73 -3.88 -17.26
CA GLU A 160 9.02 -2.80 -16.32
C GLU A 160 8.88 -1.44 -17.01
N TYR A 161 8.15 -0.52 -16.38
CA TYR A 161 7.93 0.83 -16.88
C TYR A 161 8.30 1.83 -15.79
N ASP A 162 9.37 2.60 -16.01
CA ASP A 162 9.76 3.65 -15.09
C ASP A 162 8.72 4.76 -15.10
N LEU A 163 8.25 5.16 -13.91
CA LEU A 163 7.32 6.26 -13.75
C LEU A 163 8.11 7.56 -13.56
N ASP A 164 7.73 8.58 -14.32
CA ASP A 164 8.32 9.93 -14.22
C ASP A 164 7.69 10.69 -13.05
N LEU A 165 8.06 10.28 -11.83
CA LEU A 165 7.62 10.88 -10.59
C LEU A 165 8.73 11.73 -9.98
N ASN A 166 8.36 12.92 -9.49
CA ASN A 166 9.27 13.75 -8.70
C ASN A 166 9.39 13.22 -7.26
N GLU A 167 10.35 13.75 -6.51
CA GLU A 167 10.64 13.30 -5.13
C GLU A 167 9.44 13.44 -4.18
N GLU A 168 8.63 14.48 -4.35
CA GLU A 168 7.42 14.66 -3.53
C GLU A 168 6.35 13.62 -3.82
N GLU A 169 6.16 13.26 -5.09
CA GLU A 169 5.21 12.24 -5.52
C GLU A 169 5.65 10.84 -5.05
N VAL A 170 6.93 10.52 -5.15
CA VAL A 170 7.49 9.28 -4.60
C VAL A 170 7.29 9.21 -3.09
N ASN A 171 7.60 10.29 -2.37
CA ASN A 171 7.39 10.34 -0.93
C ASN A 171 5.90 10.19 -0.55
N ARG A 172 4.99 10.82 -1.30
CA ARG A 172 3.53 10.64 -1.11
C ARG A 172 3.11 9.18 -1.26
N LEU A 173 3.60 8.50 -2.29
CA LEU A 173 3.31 7.10 -2.52
C LEU A 173 3.77 6.24 -1.34
N VAL A 174 5.00 6.43 -0.89
CA VAL A 174 5.59 5.65 0.21
C VAL A 174 4.85 5.90 1.52
N LEU A 175 4.53 7.16 1.85
CA LEU A 175 3.76 7.50 3.04
C LEU A 175 2.34 6.91 2.98
N HIS A 176 1.69 6.94 1.81
CA HIS A 176 0.36 6.35 1.65
C HIS A 176 0.38 4.84 1.84
N THR A 177 1.39 4.16 1.31
CA THR A 177 1.56 2.72 1.51
C THR A 177 1.78 2.38 2.98
N PHE A 178 2.50 3.23 3.72
CA PHE A 178 2.64 3.06 5.16
C PHE A 178 1.29 3.18 5.89
N GLU A 179 0.45 4.14 5.52
CA GLU A 179 -0.89 4.30 6.13
C GLU A 179 -1.81 3.10 5.87
N LEU A 180 -1.60 2.40 4.74
CA LEU A 180 -2.41 1.25 4.34
C LEU A 180 -1.94 -0.09 4.92
N LYS A 181 -0.77 -0.15 5.56
CA LYS A 181 -0.12 -1.42 6.00
C LYS A 181 -1.00 -2.31 6.87
N ASP A 182 -1.83 -1.71 7.74
CA ASP A 182 -2.70 -2.42 8.67
C ASP A 182 -4.17 -2.48 8.19
N SER A 183 -4.42 -2.02 6.97
CA SER A 183 -5.75 -1.95 6.39
C SER A 183 -5.97 -3.06 5.37
N TYR A 184 -7.22 -3.38 5.12
CA TYR A 184 -7.60 -4.30 4.05
C TYR A 184 -8.88 -3.83 3.36
N SER A 185 -9.07 -4.26 2.11
CA SER A 185 -10.32 -4.10 1.37
C SER A 185 -10.80 -5.44 0.86
N GLY A 186 -12.05 -5.54 0.42
CA GLY A 186 -12.53 -6.72 -0.29
C GLY A 186 -11.75 -6.91 -1.59
N TYR A 187 -11.24 -8.11 -1.84
CA TYR A 187 -10.50 -8.45 -3.05
C TYR A 187 -11.36 -9.26 -3.99
N PHE A 188 -11.59 -8.73 -5.18
CA PHE A 188 -12.39 -9.37 -6.22
C PHE A 188 -11.51 -9.71 -7.43
N PHE A 189 -11.67 -10.90 -8.02
CA PHE A 189 -10.85 -11.31 -9.15
C PHE A 189 -11.07 -10.47 -10.42
N PHE A 190 -12.25 -9.91 -10.63
CA PHE A 190 -12.60 -9.15 -11.83
C PHE A 190 -12.75 -7.65 -11.61
N LYS A 191 -12.64 -7.17 -10.38
CA LYS A 191 -12.65 -5.75 -10.02
C LYS A 191 -11.97 -5.58 -8.67
N GLU A 192 -11.44 -4.41 -8.40
CA GLU A 192 -10.77 -4.13 -7.11
C GLU A 192 -9.68 -5.16 -6.78
N ASN A 193 -8.88 -5.50 -7.77
CA ASN A 193 -7.71 -6.38 -7.70
C ASN A 193 -6.42 -5.60 -8.00
N CYS A 194 -5.34 -6.30 -8.32
CA CYS A 194 -4.02 -5.73 -8.61
C CYS A 194 -3.75 -5.45 -10.10
N SER A 195 -4.72 -5.66 -10.98
CA SER A 195 -4.56 -5.46 -12.44
C SER A 195 -5.27 -4.23 -12.96
#